data_16731d6af14d2a3262d112d8c0b3dc77
#
_entry.id   16731d6af14d2a3262d112d8c0b3dc77
#
_cell.length_a   1.000
_cell.length_b   1.000
_cell.length_c   1.000
_cell.angle_alpha   90.00
_cell.angle_beta   90.00
_cell.angle_gamma   90.00
#
_symmetry.space_group_name_H-M   'P 1'
#
loop_
_entity.id
_entity.type
_entity.pdbx_description
1 polymer ?
#
loop_
_entity_poly.entity_id
_entity_poly.type
_entity_poly.pdbx_seq_one_letter_code
_entity_poly.pdbx_strand_id
1 'polypeptide(L)'
;MFEIKDLNVHFGGIHAIKGISLRVEAGEIVTLIGANGAGKTTTLRTASGLKAPTTGSVWLEGNDITKVSAQQRVNLGMSHVPEGRRVFAQMSVLENLELGAFLRKDRGNLTADFDTVYSRFPVLADRRKQLAGTLSGGEQQMLAM
;
A
#
# COMPACT_ATOMS: atom_id res chain seq x y z
N MET A 1 -2.42 -13.89 -6.84
CA MET A 1 -1.87 -14.66 -5.68
C MET A 1 -0.60 -13.96 -5.17
N PHE A 2 -0.49 -13.78 -3.86
CA PHE A 2 0.68 -13.21 -3.18
C PHE A 2 1.21 -14.20 -2.13
N GLU A 3 2.54 -14.35 -2.03
CA GLU A 3 3.14 -15.27 -1.06
C GLU A 3 4.37 -14.63 -0.38
N ILE A 4 4.54 -14.94 0.88
CA ILE A 4 5.76 -14.74 1.66
C ILE A 4 6.23 -16.13 2.12
N LYS A 5 7.53 -16.45 1.94
CA LYS A 5 8.11 -17.74 2.29
C LYS A 5 9.31 -17.53 3.23
N ASP A 6 9.23 -18.12 4.42
CA ASP A 6 10.28 -18.17 5.46
C ASP A 6 10.96 -16.81 5.72
N LEU A 7 10.13 -15.76 5.82
CA LEU A 7 10.59 -14.38 5.93
C LEU A 7 11.27 -14.14 7.27
N ASN A 8 12.52 -13.72 7.22
CA ASN A 8 13.29 -13.24 8.36
C ASN A 8 13.73 -11.80 8.13
N VAL A 9 13.54 -10.95 9.13
CA VAL A 9 13.92 -9.54 9.04
C VAL A 9 14.64 -9.12 10.31
N HIS A 10 15.82 -8.52 10.14
CA HIS A 10 16.60 -7.94 11.24
C HIS A 10 16.72 -6.42 11.11
N PHE A 11 16.82 -5.77 12.26
CA PHE A 11 17.22 -4.37 12.43
C PHE A 11 18.44 -4.35 13.34
N GLY A 12 19.65 -4.30 12.75
CA GLY A 12 20.87 -4.52 13.50
C GLY A 12 20.84 -5.89 14.21
N GLY A 13 20.99 -5.89 15.52
CA GLY A 13 20.94 -7.11 16.35
C GLY A 13 19.51 -7.61 16.67
N ILE A 14 18.46 -6.88 16.31
CA ILE A 14 17.08 -7.25 16.65
C ILE A 14 16.48 -8.11 15.54
N HIS A 15 16.12 -9.36 15.84
CA HIS A 15 15.39 -10.26 14.95
C HIS A 15 13.89 -9.96 15.04
N ALA A 16 13.40 -9.08 14.17
CA ALA A 16 12.03 -8.56 14.20
C ALA A 16 10.99 -9.52 13.60
N ILE A 17 11.36 -10.28 12.56
CA ILE A 17 10.51 -11.31 11.93
C ILE A 17 11.30 -12.60 11.88
N LYS A 18 10.67 -13.70 12.38
CA LYS A 18 11.32 -15.00 12.65
C LYS A 18 10.65 -16.10 11.82
N GLY A 19 11.00 -16.20 10.53
CA GLY A 19 10.59 -17.31 9.68
C GLY A 19 9.08 -17.37 9.43
N ILE A 20 8.42 -16.25 9.13
CA ILE A 20 6.98 -16.28 8.82
C ILE A 20 6.74 -16.62 7.35
N SER A 21 5.68 -17.41 7.12
CA SER A 21 5.15 -17.69 5.79
C SER A 21 3.66 -17.35 5.78
N LEU A 22 3.18 -16.76 4.68
CA LEU A 22 1.77 -16.49 4.47
C LEU A 22 1.46 -16.52 2.97
N ARG A 23 0.19 -16.75 2.65
CA ARG A 23 -0.32 -16.75 1.30
C ARG A 23 -1.65 -16.01 1.26
N VAL A 24 -1.89 -15.29 0.18
CA VAL A 24 -3.15 -14.58 -0.10
C VAL A 24 -3.57 -14.94 -1.51
N GLU A 25 -4.75 -15.53 -1.66
CA GLU A 25 -5.31 -15.90 -2.96
C GLU A 25 -5.97 -14.69 -3.64
N ALA A 26 -6.29 -14.83 -4.91
CA ALA A 26 -7.04 -13.80 -5.63
C ALA A 26 -8.44 -13.62 -5.02
N GLY A 27 -8.84 -12.39 -4.75
CA GLY A 27 -10.13 -12.06 -4.12
C GLY A 27 -10.20 -12.29 -2.61
N GLU A 28 -9.10 -12.74 -1.98
CA GLU A 28 -9.04 -12.98 -0.53
C GLU A 28 -8.64 -11.73 0.25
N ILE A 29 -9.18 -11.57 1.45
CA ILE A 29 -8.77 -10.57 2.44
C ILE A 29 -8.11 -11.30 3.61
N VAL A 30 -6.83 -11.04 3.83
CA VAL A 30 -6.05 -11.60 4.93
C VAL A 30 -5.70 -10.52 5.95
N THR A 31 -5.89 -10.82 7.23
CA THR A 31 -5.60 -9.91 8.34
C THR A 31 -4.44 -10.42 9.18
N LEU A 32 -3.47 -9.55 9.46
CA LEU A 32 -2.39 -9.83 10.40
C LEU A 32 -2.80 -9.36 11.80
N ILE A 33 -2.94 -10.29 12.74
CA ILE A 33 -3.31 -10.02 14.13
C ILE A 33 -2.09 -10.27 15.03
N GLY A 34 -1.92 -9.44 16.06
CA GLY A 34 -0.84 -9.59 17.04
C GLY A 34 -0.64 -8.32 17.87
N ALA A 35 0.09 -8.45 18.99
CA ALA A 35 0.43 -7.34 19.87
C ALA A 35 1.28 -6.26 19.17
N ASN A 36 1.41 -5.10 19.79
CA ASN A 36 2.36 -4.08 19.34
C ASN A 36 3.78 -4.63 19.43
N GLY A 37 4.56 -4.42 18.36
CA GLY A 37 5.90 -5.02 18.25
C GLY A 37 5.93 -6.44 17.66
N ALA A 38 4.79 -7.10 17.40
CA ALA A 38 4.75 -8.44 16.81
C ALA A 38 5.23 -8.54 15.35
N GLY A 39 5.67 -7.42 14.75
CA GLY A 39 6.23 -7.43 13.39
C GLY A 39 5.23 -7.16 12.26
N LYS A 40 3.94 -6.90 12.56
CA LYS A 40 2.90 -6.66 11.53
C LYS A 40 3.31 -5.60 10.50
N THR A 41 3.67 -4.42 10.97
CA THR A 41 4.11 -3.30 10.10
C THR A 41 5.40 -3.64 9.36
N THR A 42 6.33 -4.37 10.00
CA THR A 42 7.57 -4.83 9.36
C THR A 42 7.28 -5.81 8.23
N THR A 43 6.34 -6.74 8.44
CA THR A 43 5.89 -7.69 7.40
C THR A 43 5.31 -6.95 6.20
N LEU A 44 4.38 -6.00 6.41
CA LEU A 44 3.78 -5.19 5.35
C LEU A 44 4.83 -4.35 4.61
N ARG A 45 5.77 -3.73 5.34
CA ARG A 45 6.87 -2.96 4.73
C ARG A 45 7.81 -3.84 3.91
N THR A 46 8.04 -5.08 4.33
CA THR A 46 8.85 -6.03 3.55
C THR A 46 8.07 -6.53 2.33
N ALA A 47 6.78 -6.84 2.48
CA ALA A 47 5.89 -7.18 1.39
C ALA A 47 5.86 -6.10 0.30
N SER A 48 5.84 -4.82 0.68
CA SER A 48 5.82 -3.67 -0.25
C SER A 48 7.19 -3.22 -0.75
N GLY A 49 8.29 -3.87 -0.32
CA GLY A 49 9.66 -3.53 -0.76
C GLY A 49 10.28 -2.33 -0.06
N LEU A 50 9.64 -1.79 0.97
CA LEU A 50 10.15 -0.69 1.80
C LEU A 50 11.22 -1.16 2.81
N LYS A 51 11.32 -2.46 3.03
CA LYS A 51 12.35 -3.10 3.85
C LYS A 51 12.79 -4.40 3.17
N ALA A 52 14.08 -4.56 2.93
CA ALA A 52 14.59 -5.83 2.43
C ALA A 52 14.55 -6.90 3.53
N PRO A 53 14.19 -8.15 3.20
CA PRO A 53 14.33 -9.27 4.13
C PRO A 53 15.81 -9.62 4.35
N THR A 54 16.12 -10.25 5.48
CA THR A 54 17.43 -10.84 5.73
C THR A 54 17.54 -12.18 5.00
N THR A 55 16.51 -13.00 5.13
CA THR A 55 16.31 -14.25 4.38
C THR A 55 14.83 -14.45 4.09
N GLY A 56 14.52 -15.45 3.26
CA GLY A 56 13.17 -15.70 2.79
C GLY A 56 12.87 -14.94 1.50
N SER A 57 11.66 -15.07 1.01
CA SER A 57 11.27 -14.51 -0.29
C SER A 57 9.83 -13.99 -0.32
N VAL A 58 9.57 -13.06 -1.25
CA VAL A 58 8.26 -12.46 -1.51
C VAL A 58 7.91 -12.70 -2.96
N TRP A 59 6.70 -13.20 -3.21
CA TRP A 59 6.23 -13.61 -4.53
C TRP A 59 4.91 -12.92 -4.88
N LEU A 60 4.77 -12.48 -6.11
CA LEU A 60 3.54 -11.92 -6.66
C LEU A 60 3.24 -12.60 -8.01
N GLU A 61 2.03 -13.17 -8.14
CA GLU A 61 1.58 -13.87 -9.35
C GLU A 61 2.61 -14.88 -9.88
N GLY A 62 3.23 -15.67 -8.96
CA GLY A 62 4.23 -16.66 -9.27
C GLY A 62 5.64 -16.12 -9.57
N ASN A 63 5.85 -14.81 -9.54
CA ASN A 63 7.15 -14.17 -9.78
C ASN A 63 7.81 -13.80 -8.47
N ASP A 64 9.10 -14.10 -8.33
CA ASP A 64 9.89 -13.66 -7.18
C ASP A 64 10.16 -12.14 -7.28
N ILE A 65 9.58 -11.39 -6.35
CA ILE A 65 9.73 -9.93 -6.26
C ILE A 65 10.62 -9.51 -5.08
N THR A 66 11.32 -10.43 -4.44
CA THR A 66 12.12 -10.19 -3.23
C THR A 66 13.08 -9.02 -3.38
N LYS A 67 13.77 -8.94 -4.53
CA LYS A 67 14.75 -7.90 -4.85
C LYS A 67 14.18 -6.73 -5.67
N VAL A 68 12.89 -6.78 -6.00
CA VAL A 68 12.21 -5.72 -6.76
C VAL A 68 11.97 -4.52 -5.84
N SER A 69 12.33 -3.31 -6.30
CA SER A 69 12.14 -2.08 -5.52
C SER A 69 10.66 -1.77 -5.25
N ALA A 70 10.37 -1.01 -4.20
CA ALA A 70 8.99 -0.59 -3.87
C ALA A 70 8.29 0.11 -5.05
N GLN A 71 9.00 1.00 -5.76
CA GLN A 71 8.48 1.68 -6.95
C GLN A 71 8.11 0.71 -8.07
N GLN A 72 8.96 -0.29 -8.33
CA GLN A 72 8.69 -1.30 -9.34
C GLN A 72 7.53 -2.22 -8.94
N ARG A 73 7.34 -2.52 -7.63
CA ARG A 73 6.19 -3.29 -7.14
C ARG A 73 4.86 -2.57 -7.40
N VAL A 74 4.84 -1.24 -7.33
CA VAL A 74 3.64 -0.45 -7.72
C VAL A 74 3.30 -0.66 -9.20
N ASN A 75 4.30 -0.69 -10.09
CA ASN A 75 4.09 -1.01 -11.51
C ASN A 75 3.56 -2.44 -11.74
N LEU A 76 3.81 -3.37 -10.80
CA LEU A 76 3.26 -4.73 -10.82
C LEU A 76 1.85 -4.82 -10.22
N GLY A 77 1.25 -3.69 -9.82
CA GLY A 77 -0.10 -3.63 -9.26
C GLY A 77 -0.17 -3.78 -7.73
N MET A 78 0.96 -3.73 -7.02
CA MET A 78 0.98 -3.78 -5.56
C MET A 78 1.07 -2.38 -4.97
N SER A 79 0.02 -1.90 -4.29
CA SER A 79 0.06 -0.64 -3.54
C SER A 79 0.17 -0.87 -2.03
N HIS A 80 0.68 0.11 -1.31
CA HIS A 80 0.81 0.11 0.14
C HIS A 80 0.23 1.39 0.72
N VAL A 81 -0.84 1.25 1.50
CA VAL A 81 -1.39 2.35 2.27
C VAL A 81 -0.71 2.37 3.64
N PRO A 82 0.17 3.35 3.91
CA PRO A 82 0.93 3.37 5.14
C PRO A 82 0.08 3.84 6.33
N GLU A 83 0.52 3.48 7.51
CA GLU A 83 0.00 4.03 8.75
C GLU A 83 0.22 5.55 8.83
N GLY A 84 -0.73 6.29 9.39
CA GLY A 84 -0.65 7.75 9.52
C GLY A 84 -1.12 8.52 8.29
N ARG A 85 -1.93 7.89 7.43
CA ARG A 85 -2.69 8.50 6.32
C ARG A 85 -1.86 9.03 5.16
N ARG A 86 -0.73 9.63 5.38
CA ARG A 86 0.31 10.13 4.46
C ARG A 86 -0.19 10.71 3.13
N VAL A 87 -1.28 11.49 3.18
CA VAL A 87 -1.73 12.31 2.06
C VAL A 87 -0.83 13.54 1.91
N PHE A 88 -0.76 14.11 0.73
CA PHE A 88 -0.07 15.38 0.48
C PHE A 88 -0.97 16.53 0.96
N ALA A 89 -0.78 16.94 2.22
CA ALA A 89 -1.66 17.86 2.95
C ALA A 89 -1.86 19.22 2.26
N GLN A 90 -0.84 19.71 1.55
CA GLN A 90 -0.86 20.98 0.84
C GLN A 90 -1.45 20.91 -0.58
N MET A 91 -1.80 19.71 -1.03
CA MET A 91 -2.48 19.45 -2.30
C MET A 91 -3.97 19.24 -2.05
N SER A 92 -4.79 19.55 -3.04
CA SER A 92 -6.22 19.25 -3.02
C SER A 92 -6.49 17.74 -3.07
N VAL A 93 -7.72 17.34 -2.77
CA VAL A 93 -8.17 15.94 -2.93
C VAL A 93 -7.91 15.45 -4.35
N LEU A 94 -8.31 16.24 -5.36
CA LEU A 94 -8.12 15.88 -6.77
C LEU A 94 -6.63 15.70 -7.12
N GLU A 95 -5.77 16.63 -6.73
CA GLU A 95 -4.32 16.52 -6.99
C GLU A 95 -3.69 15.30 -6.31
N ASN A 96 -4.14 14.91 -5.12
CA ASN A 96 -3.71 13.66 -4.48
C ASN A 96 -4.11 12.43 -5.31
N LEU A 97 -5.35 12.39 -5.82
CA LEU A 97 -5.83 11.30 -6.67
C LEU A 97 -5.06 11.23 -8.01
N GLU A 98 -4.82 12.39 -8.65
CA GLU A 98 -4.02 12.49 -9.88
C GLU A 98 -2.59 11.99 -9.66
N LEU A 99 -1.99 12.32 -8.51
CA LEU A 99 -0.66 11.85 -8.13
C LEU A 99 -0.65 10.34 -7.90
N GLY A 100 -1.71 9.76 -7.32
CA GLY A 100 -1.88 8.31 -7.18
C GLY A 100 -1.91 7.58 -8.53
N ALA A 101 -2.41 8.26 -9.57
CA ALA A 101 -2.46 7.75 -10.94
C ALA A 101 -1.19 8.06 -11.78
N PHE A 102 -0.14 8.64 -11.18
CA PHE A 102 1.04 9.14 -11.90
C PHE A 102 1.73 8.11 -12.80
N LEU A 103 1.76 6.84 -12.38
CA LEU A 103 2.39 5.75 -13.14
C LEU A 103 1.50 5.18 -14.26
N ARG A 104 0.22 5.60 -14.35
CA ARG A 104 -0.70 5.15 -15.39
C ARG A 104 -0.28 5.69 -16.77
N LYS A 105 -0.23 4.81 -17.74
CA LYS A 105 0.08 5.16 -19.14
C LYS A 105 -1.19 5.49 -19.95
N ASP A 106 -2.33 4.93 -19.54
CA ASP A 106 -3.64 5.05 -20.19
C ASP A 106 -4.46 6.22 -19.62
N ARG A 107 -3.92 7.42 -19.72
CA ARG A 107 -4.52 8.65 -19.15
C ARG A 107 -5.96 8.93 -19.61
N GLY A 108 -6.39 8.38 -20.73
CA GLY A 108 -7.76 8.51 -21.23
C GLY A 108 -8.83 7.87 -20.34
N ASN A 109 -8.47 6.95 -19.45
CA ASN A 109 -9.40 6.26 -18.55
C ASN A 109 -9.44 6.84 -17.13
N LEU A 110 -8.66 7.88 -16.83
CA LEU A 110 -8.60 8.45 -15.47
C LEU A 110 -9.96 8.98 -14.99
N THR A 111 -10.78 9.52 -15.88
CA THR A 111 -12.12 10.02 -15.52
C THR A 111 -12.98 8.89 -14.97
N ALA A 112 -13.01 7.71 -15.59
CA ALA A 112 -13.76 6.55 -15.12
C ALA A 112 -13.23 6.02 -13.78
N ASP A 113 -11.91 6.08 -13.56
CA ASP A 113 -11.32 5.70 -12.27
C ASP A 113 -11.73 6.70 -11.17
N PHE A 114 -11.70 8.00 -11.45
CA PHE A 114 -12.16 9.01 -10.50
C PHE A 114 -13.65 8.86 -10.19
N ASP A 115 -14.49 8.58 -11.18
CA ASP A 115 -15.91 8.30 -10.97
C ASP A 115 -16.11 7.08 -10.07
N THR A 116 -15.28 6.06 -10.22
CA THR A 116 -15.27 4.86 -9.34
C THR A 116 -14.89 5.24 -7.91
N VAL A 117 -13.85 6.04 -7.72
CA VAL A 117 -13.42 6.52 -6.39
C VAL A 117 -14.53 7.37 -5.76
N TYR A 118 -15.10 8.30 -6.51
CA TYR A 118 -16.15 9.20 -6.01
C TYR A 118 -17.45 8.48 -5.73
N SER A 119 -17.80 7.43 -6.47
CA SER A 119 -18.95 6.59 -6.14
C SER A 119 -18.78 5.81 -4.83
N ARG A 120 -17.54 5.37 -4.54
CA ARG A 120 -17.22 4.67 -3.28
C ARG A 120 -17.09 5.63 -2.09
N PHE A 121 -16.60 6.84 -2.34
CA PHE A 121 -16.32 7.87 -1.33
C PHE A 121 -16.91 9.22 -1.77
N PRO A 122 -18.25 9.42 -1.71
CA PRO A 122 -18.92 10.64 -2.19
C PRO A 122 -18.35 11.93 -1.56
N VAL A 123 -17.93 11.86 -0.30
CA VAL A 123 -17.31 13.00 0.41
C VAL A 123 -16.07 13.55 -0.29
N LEU A 124 -15.33 12.71 -1.01
CA LEU A 124 -14.16 13.14 -1.78
C LEU A 124 -14.56 13.88 -3.06
N ALA A 125 -15.70 13.52 -3.66
CA ALA A 125 -16.27 14.26 -4.79
C ALA A 125 -16.69 15.69 -4.39
N ASP A 126 -17.41 15.80 -3.27
CA ASP A 126 -17.89 17.09 -2.74
C ASP A 126 -16.73 18.03 -2.39
N ARG A 127 -15.63 17.46 -1.94
CA ARG A 127 -14.44 18.17 -1.43
C ARG A 127 -13.23 18.11 -2.37
N ARG A 128 -13.43 17.78 -3.65
CA ARG A 128 -12.33 17.57 -4.61
C ARG A 128 -11.32 18.72 -4.72
N LYS A 129 -11.76 19.96 -4.47
CA LYS A 129 -10.91 21.17 -4.50
C LYS A 129 -10.36 21.56 -3.12
N GLN A 130 -10.80 20.90 -2.05
CA GLN A 130 -10.35 21.17 -0.69
C GLN A 130 -8.94 20.62 -0.46
N LEU A 131 -8.10 21.33 0.33
CA LEU A 131 -6.79 20.85 0.71
C LEU A 131 -6.91 19.57 1.57
N ALA A 132 -6.17 18.53 1.21
CA ALA A 132 -6.25 17.23 1.88
C ALA A 132 -5.89 17.29 3.39
N GLY A 133 -5.02 18.23 3.76
CA GLY A 133 -4.67 18.44 5.17
C GLY A 133 -5.81 18.93 6.04
N THR A 134 -6.88 19.49 5.46
CA THR A 134 -8.05 20.02 6.18
C THR A 134 -9.19 19.01 6.31
N LEU A 135 -9.05 17.84 5.70
CA LEU A 135 -9.99 16.71 5.82
C LEU A 135 -9.92 16.10 7.22
N SER A 136 -11.03 15.51 7.67
CA SER A 136 -11.06 14.67 8.86
C SER A 136 -10.13 13.46 8.70
N GLY A 137 -9.78 12.85 9.82
CA GLY A 137 -8.88 11.70 9.79
C GLY A 137 -9.39 10.51 9.00
N GLY A 138 -10.71 10.25 9.04
CA GLY A 138 -11.34 9.20 8.24
C GLY A 138 -11.32 9.53 6.74
N GLU A 139 -11.60 10.79 6.36
CA GLU A 139 -11.56 11.24 4.97
C GLU A 139 -10.15 11.19 4.38
N GLN A 140 -9.13 11.56 5.19
CA GLN A 140 -7.73 11.40 4.76
C GLN A 140 -7.37 9.93 4.53
N GLN A 141 -7.91 9.01 5.34
CA GLN A 141 -7.70 7.57 5.15
C GLN A 141 -8.40 7.06 3.89
N MET A 142 -9.62 7.55 3.59
CA MET A 142 -10.31 7.25 2.33
C MET A 142 -9.51 7.75 1.12
N LEU A 143 -8.91 8.94 1.22
CA LEU A 143 -8.09 9.51 0.15
C LEU A 143 -6.76 8.75 -0.05
N ALA A 144 -6.20 8.15 1.02
CA ALA A 144 -4.94 7.41 0.97
C ALA A 144 -5.07 5.99 0.40
N MET A 145 -6.30 5.45 0.30
CA MET A 145 -6.60 4.12 -0.26
C MET A 145 -6.69 4.16 -1.79
#